data_4d9d492ca26947b40468934f4c89c6eb
#
_entry.id   4d9d492ca26947b40468934f4c89c6eb
#
_cell.length_a   1.000
_cell.length_b   1.000
_cell.length_c   1.000
_cell.angle_alpha   90.00
_cell.angle_beta   90.00
_cell.angle_gamma   90.00
#
_symmetry.space_group_name_H-M   'P 1'
#
loop_
_entity.id
_entity.type
_entity.pdbx_description
1 polymer ?
#
loop_
_entity_poly.entity_id
_entity_poly.type
_entity_poly.pdbx_seq_one_letter_code
_entity_poly.pdbx_strand_id
1 'polypeptide(L)'
;MAKIHVVMNRKGGVGKSLISLNMGAVCADVRGTRPDGQPYVAVASADPQGTALWRAARLAVQPFDILDIADDIENIALMKQLPYAHIFVDTPGWAEINPETGLDPLGEDKYGRILRALLDQADDVIVPVITEVDCYEPTWQTIEWVLKPLGVPFQVVINNWPPAEGIAYVDGTRGWCEDHGYPVAQTVIRRYRVHTNATRVVTQYNNNRVELQAREDFYRFALEHGLRGAETRLPVQAGTDTEAVEA
;
A
#
# COMPACT_ATOMS: atom_id res chain seq x y z
N MET A 1 13.72 10.32 5.99
CA MET A 1 13.69 8.87 5.75
C MET A 1 12.39 8.55 5.00
N ALA A 2 12.42 7.62 4.06
CA ALA A 2 11.24 7.16 3.34
C ALA A 2 10.26 6.46 4.31
N LYS A 3 8.95 6.63 4.10
CA LYS A 3 7.93 5.82 4.75
C LYS A 3 7.66 4.58 3.90
N ILE A 4 7.68 3.41 4.53
CA ILE A 4 7.51 2.11 3.88
C ILE A 4 6.12 1.58 4.17
N HIS A 5 5.29 1.46 3.13
CA HIS A 5 3.94 0.91 3.17
C HIS A 5 3.94 -0.47 2.52
N VAL A 6 3.80 -1.53 3.31
CA VAL A 6 3.80 -2.90 2.79
C VAL A 6 2.37 -3.33 2.48
N VAL A 7 2.11 -3.77 1.25
CA VAL A 7 0.80 -4.32 0.87
C VAL A 7 0.87 -5.85 0.94
N MET A 8 0.23 -6.45 1.94
CA MET A 8 0.46 -7.82 2.32
C MET A 8 -0.83 -8.59 2.63
N ASN A 9 -0.95 -9.78 2.14
CA ASN A 9 -1.90 -10.81 2.55
C ASN A 9 -1.40 -12.15 2.06
N ARG A 10 -1.50 -13.20 2.88
CA ARG A 10 -1.15 -14.57 2.53
C ARG A 10 -1.92 -15.07 1.29
N LYS A 11 -3.18 -14.70 1.19
CA LYS A 11 -4.04 -15.06 0.06
C LYS A 11 -3.54 -14.44 -1.25
N GLY A 12 -3.41 -15.26 -2.28
CA GLY A 12 -3.24 -14.79 -3.66
C GLY A 12 -4.53 -14.17 -4.22
N GLY A 13 -4.42 -13.28 -5.21
CA GLY A 13 -5.57 -12.74 -5.93
C GLY A 13 -6.34 -11.61 -5.25
N VAL A 14 -6.03 -11.24 -4.02
CA VAL A 14 -6.72 -10.15 -3.27
C VAL A 14 -6.38 -8.74 -3.76
N GLY A 15 -5.50 -8.60 -4.75
CA GLY A 15 -5.19 -7.33 -5.41
C GLY A 15 -4.03 -6.54 -4.82
N LYS A 16 -3.05 -7.19 -4.18
CA LYS A 16 -1.85 -6.54 -3.62
C LYS A 16 -1.17 -5.61 -4.64
N SER A 17 -0.78 -6.13 -5.80
CA SER A 17 -0.12 -5.34 -6.86
C SER A 17 -1.00 -4.21 -7.40
N LEU A 18 -2.33 -4.39 -7.45
CA LEU A 18 -3.24 -3.31 -7.84
C LEU A 18 -3.18 -2.17 -6.83
N ILE A 19 -3.22 -2.49 -5.54
CA ILE A 19 -3.19 -1.49 -4.48
C ILE A 19 -1.83 -0.79 -4.45
N SER A 20 -0.72 -1.53 -4.46
CA SER A 20 0.63 -0.94 -4.41
C SER A 20 0.86 0.07 -5.53
N LEU A 21 0.53 -0.30 -6.78
CA LEU A 21 0.70 0.58 -7.95
C LEU A 21 -0.21 1.81 -7.88
N ASN A 22 -1.47 1.66 -7.50
CA ASN A 22 -2.41 2.77 -7.52
C ASN A 22 -2.28 3.68 -6.30
N MET A 23 -1.93 3.16 -5.13
CA MET A 23 -1.58 3.99 -3.96
C MET A 23 -0.28 4.75 -4.23
N GLY A 24 0.72 4.12 -4.85
CA GLY A 24 1.93 4.78 -5.33
C GLY A 24 1.61 5.92 -6.31
N ALA A 25 0.74 5.68 -7.28
CA ALA A 25 0.32 6.69 -8.25
C ALA A 25 -0.43 7.87 -7.60
N VAL A 26 -1.39 7.61 -6.71
CA VAL A 26 -2.13 8.66 -5.99
C VAL A 26 -1.17 9.47 -5.11
N CYS A 27 -0.27 8.80 -4.39
CA CYS A 27 0.71 9.47 -3.57
C CYS A 27 1.65 10.36 -4.41
N ALA A 28 2.08 9.88 -5.58
CA ALA A 28 2.90 10.66 -6.51
C ALA A 28 2.14 11.88 -7.07
N ASP A 29 0.86 11.73 -7.42
CA ASP A 29 0.02 12.82 -7.90
C ASP A 29 -0.15 13.92 -6.84
N VAL A 30 -0.33 13.54 -5.57
CA VAL A 30 -0.48 14.48 -4.44
C VAL A 30 0.86 15.13 -4.07
N ARG A 31 1.97 14.41 -4.16
CA ARG A 31 3.31 14.92 -3.80
C ARG A 31 3.99 15.72 -4.89
N GLY A 32 3.64 15.47 -6.15
CA GLY A 32 4.33 16.02 -7.30
C GLY A 32 5.73 15.43 -7.50
N THR A 33 6.60 16.19 -8.16
CA THR A 33 8.00 15.82 -8.43
C THR A 33 8.97 16.67 -7.62
N ARG A 34 10.16 16.13 -7.39
CA ARG A 34 11.26 16.86 -6.74
C ARG A 34 11.76 17.99 -7.65
N PRO A 35 12.53 18.94 -7.12
CA PRO A 35 13.11 20.03 -7.93
C PRO A 35 14.03 19.54 -9.06
N ASP A 36 14.61 18.34 -8.92
CA ASP A 36 15.41 17.68 -9.96
C ASP A 36 14.58 16.92 -11.00
N GLY A 37 13.24 16.98 -10.90
CA GLY A 37 12.31 16.32 -11.80
C GLY A 37 12.05 14.83 -11.47
N GLN A 38 12.73 14.28 -10.45
CA GLN A 38 12.53 12.88 -10.05
C GLN A 38 11.29 12.70 -9.16
N PRO A 39 10.64 11.52 -9.14
CA PRO A 39 9.49 11.28 -8.30
C PRO A 39 9.86 11.23 -6.80
N TYR A 40 8.91 11.65 -5.95
CA TYR A 40 9.00 11.47 -4.49
C TYR A 40 8.59 10.08 -4.03
N VAL A 41 8.05 9.26 -4.92
CA VAL A 41 7.43 7.98 -4.61
C VAL A 41 8.05 6.87 -5.42
N ALA A 42 8.25 5.72 -4.79
CA ALA A 42 8.59 4.48 -5.47
C ALA A 42 7.54 3.40 -5.18
N VAL A 43 7.40 2.46 -6.10
CA VAL A 43 6.75 1.17 -5.87
C VAL A 43 7.81 0.09 -5.96
N ALA A 44 7.92 -0.75 -4.93
CA ALA A 44 8.88 -1.84 -4.89
C ALA A 44 8.15 -3.18 -5.05
N SER A 45 8.65 -4.08 -5.87
CA SER A 45 8.11 -5.42 -6.08
C SER A 45 9.00 -6.45 -5.38
N ALA A 46 8.45 -7.12 -4.37
CA ALA A 46 9.06 -8.28 -3.73
C ALA A 46 8.46 -9.61 -4.26
N ASP A 47 7.45 -9.51 -5.15
CA ASP A 47 6.80 -10.68 -5.74
C ASP A 47 7.63 -11.22 -6.93
N PRO A 48 8.17 -12.45 -6.84
CA PRO A 48 8.94 -13.06 -7.94
C PRO A 48 8.10 -13.28 -9.20
N GLN A 49 6.77 -13.26 -9.12
CA GLN A 49 5.90 -13.24 -10.30
C GLN A 49 5.99 -11.93 -11.08
N GLY A 50 6.50 -10.87 -10.46
CA GLY A 50 6.75 -9.59 -11.09
C GLY A 50 5.50 -8.88 -11.62
N THR A 51 4.32 -9.14 -11.05
CA THR A 51 3.07 -8.54 -11.54
C THR A 51 3.11 -7.02 -11.53
N ALA A 52 3.65 -6.41 -10.47
CA ALA A 52 3.81 -4.94 -10.39
C ALA A 52 4.81 -4.43 -11.43
N LEU A 53 5.95 -5.10 -11.60
CA LEU A 53 6.95 -4.77 -12.61
C LEU A 53 6.39 -4.84 -14.03
N TRP A 54 5.69 -5.96 -14.32
CA TRP A 54 5.07 -6.17 -15.63
C TRP A 54 4.03 -5.10 -15.96
N ARG A 55 3.22 -4.67 -14.98
CA ARG A 55 2.25 -3.58 -15.14
C ARG A 55 2.94 -2.23 -15.30
N ALA A 56 3.91 -1.91 -14.44
CA ALA A 56 4.64 -0.65 -14.49
C ALA A 56 5.33 -0.45 -15.85
N ALA A 57 5.96 -1.50 -16.40
CA ALA A 57 6.60 -1.44 -17.72
C ALA A 57 5.65 -1.14 -18.91
N ARG A 58 4.33 -1.23 -18.69
CA ARG A 58 3.29 -0.95 -19.69
C ARG A 58 2.59 0.38 -19.51
N LEU A 59 2.90 1.10 -18.45
CA LEU A 59 2.32 2.43 -18.25
C LEU A 59 2.82 3.39 -19.32
N ALA A 60 1.91 4.10 -19.98
CA ALA A 60 2.27 5.14 -20.94
C ALA A 60 3.01 6.32 -20.27
N VAL A 61 2.67 6.61 -19.02
CA VAL A 61 3.34 7.57 -18.13
C VAL A 61 3.48 6.92 -16.77
N GLN A 62 4.72 6.82 -16.28
CA GLN A 62 5.03 6.25 -14.98
C GLN A 62 5.23 7.37 -13.95
N PRO A 63 4.29 7.53 -12.97
CA PRO A 63 4.35 8.66 -12.05
C PRO A 63 5.28 8.43 -10.84
N PHE A 64 5.83 7.23 -10.69
CA PHE A 64 6.70 6.78 -9.60
C PHE A 64 7.87 5.96 -10.14
N ASP A 65 8.92 5.80 -9.38
CA ASP A 65 9.97 4.83 -9.71
C ASP A 65 9.53 3.41 -9.35
N ILE A 66 9.98 2.42 -10.13
CA ILE A 66 9.72 1.00 -9.87
C ILE A 66 11.02 0.30 -9.48
N LEU A 67 11.01 -0.41 -8.36
CA LEU A 67 12.16 -1.13 -7.81
C LEU A 67 11.86 -2.63 -7.81
N ASP A 68 12.78 -3.43 -8.32
CA ASP A 68 12.74 -4.89 -8.18
C ASP A 68 13.58 -5.28 -6.98
N ILE A 69 12.93 -5.85 -5.96
CA ILE A 69 13.56 -6.26 -4.69
C ILE A 69 13.32 -7.74 -4.36
N ALA A 70 12.80 -8.52 -5.32
CA ALA A 70 12.45 -9.92 -5.10
C ALA A 70 13.65 -10.81 -4.72
N ASP A 71 14.86 -10.37 -5.05
CA ASP A 71 16.12 -11.09 -4.79
C ASP A 71 17.12 -10.31 -3.93
N ASP A 72 16.72 -9.16 -3.38
CA ASP A 72 17.65 -8.16 -2.85
C ASP A 72 17.43 -7.88 -1.35
N ILE A 73 17.61 -8.91 -0.52
CA ILE A 73 17.39 -8.81 0.93
C ILE A 73 18.32 -7.79 1.60
N GLU A 74 19.55 -7.61 1.08
CA GLU A 74 20.54 -6.71 1.68
C GLU A 74 20.11 -5.23 1.51
N ASN A 75 19.56 -4.88 0.35
CA ASN A 75 19.11 -3.52 0.08
C ASN A 75 17.76 -3.20 0.73
N ILE A 76 16.96 -4.19 1.14
CA ILE A 76 15.72 -3.96 1.89
C ILE A 76 16.02 -3.17 3.19
N ALA A 77 17.08 -3.51 3.91
CA ALA A 77 17.48 -2.80 5.13
C ALA A 77 17.84 -1.33 4.89
N LEU A 78 18.17 -0.96 3.66
CA LEU A 78 18.53 0.39 3.26
C LEU A 78 17.38 1.21 2.67
N MET A 79 16.20 0.60 2.48
CA MET A 79 15.07 1.26 1.80
C MET A 79 14.67 2.59 2.44
N LYS A 80 14.71 2.70 3.77
CA LYS A 80 14.43 3.96 4.48
C LYS A 80 15.39 5.09 4.15
N GLN A 81 16.59 4.78 3.65
CA GLN A 81 17.62 5.76 3.28
C GLN A 81 17.49 6.23 1.84
N LEU A 82 16.65 5.57 1.02
CA LEU A 82 16.42 5.97 -0.36
C LEU A 82 15.78 7.36 -0.42
N PRO A 83 16.02 8.12 -1.51
CA PRO A 83 15.57 9.52 -1.63
C PRO A 83 14.08 9.64 -1.95
N TYR A 84 13.24 8.78 -1.42
CA TYR A 84 11.79 8.84 -1.58
C TYR A 84 11.10 9.33 -0.30
N ALA A 85 9.92 9.92 -0.45
CA ALA A 85 9.06 10.24 0.67
C ALA A 85 8.23 9.00 1.09
N HIS A 86 7.79 8.22 0.10
CA HIS A 86 7.01 7.01 0.29
C HIS A 86 7.46 5.89 -0.64
N ILE A 87 7.47 4.66 -0.14
CA ILE A 87 7.68 3.44 -0.93
C ILE A 87 6.55 2.47 -0.63
N PHE A 88 5.80 2.08 -1.67
CA PHE A 88 4.75 1.08 -1.58
C PHE A 88 5.31 -0.27 -2.03
N VAL A 89 5.22 -1.28 -1.16
CA VAL A 89 5.82 -2.58 -1.43
C VAL A 89 4.75 -3.59 -1.79
N ASP A 90 4.83 -4.15 -3.00
CA ASP A 90 4.03 -5.28 -3.45
C ASP A 90 4.67 -6.59 -3.00
N THR A 91 3.92 -7.44 -2.29
CA THR A 91 4.44 -8.70 -1.76
C THR A 91 3.81 -9.92 -2.43
N PRO A 92 4.51 -11.07 -2.49
CA PRO A 92 3.89 -12.33 -2.87
C PRO A 92 2.83 -12.78 -1.85
N GLY A 93 2.05 -13.79 -2.21
CA GLY A 93 1.41 -14.66 -1.22
C GLY A 93 2.42 -15.69 -0.73
N TRP A 94 2.14 -16.37 0.38
CA TRP A 94 3.01 -17.43 0.89
C TRP A 94 2.21 -18.64 1.37
N ALA A 95 2.92 -19.77 1.56
CA ALA A 95 2.32 -21.00 2.04
C ALA A 95 1.89 -20.89 3.51
N GLU A 96 0.88 -21.64 3.89
CA GLU A 96 0.46 -21.72 5.29
C GLU A 96 1.49 -22.51 6.11
N ILE A 97 1.94 -21.88 7.20
CA ILE A 97 2.76 -22.52 8.22
C ILE A 97 2.12 -22.20 9.56
N ASN A 98 1.63 -23.24 10.24
CA ASN A 98 1.03 -23.06 11.56
C ASN A 98 2.13 -22.75 12.60
N PRO A 99 2.09 -21.58 13.28
CA PRO A 99 3.09 -21.21 14.27
C PRO A 99 3.14 -22.15 15.49
N GLU A 100 2.09 -22.93 15.77
CA GLU A 100 2.09 -23.95 16.83
C GLU A 100 3.12 -25.07 16.57
N THR A 101 3.60 -25.20 15.33
CA THR A 101 4.71 -26.12 15.00
C THR A 101 6.08 -25.58 15.43
N GLY A 102 6.15 -24.35 15.92
CA GLY A 102 7.41 -23.67 16.27
C GLY A 102 8.17 -23.11 15.08
N LEU A 103 7.60 -23.17 13.88
CA LEU A 103 8.17 -22.60 12.66
C LEU A 103 7.70 -21.16 12.45
N ASP A 104 8.49 -20.39 11.72
CA ASP A 104 8.10 -19.02 11.33
C ASP A 104 6.89 -19.08 10.37
N PRO A 105 5.77 -18.40 10.67
CA PRO A 105 4.58 -18.38 9.80
C PRO A 105 4.83 -17.79 8.42
N LEU A 106 5.91 -17.03 8.22
CA LEU A 106 6.37 -16.54 6.90
C LEU A 106 7.22 -17.55 6.14
N GLY A 107 7.69 -18.61 6.82
CA GLY A 107 8.63 -19.58 6.27
C GLY A 107 10.09 -19.16 6.43
N GLU A 108 10.98 -20.17 6.36
CA GLU A 108 12.43 -19.99 6.49
C GLU A 108 13.14 -19.90 5.14
N ASP A 109 12.39 -20.01 4.06
CA ASP A 109 12.91 -19.89 2.71
C ASP A 109 13.33 -18.45 2.37
N LYS A 110 13.82 -18.25 1.16
CA LYS A 110 14.23 -16.93 0.68
C LYS A 110 13.11 -15.89 0.79
N TYR A 111 11.90 -16.28 0.45
CA TYR A 111 10.76 -15.35 0.42
C TYR A 111 10.27 -15.00 1.82
N GLY A 112 10.25 -15.95 2.74
CA GLY A 112 9.97 -15.72 4.15
C GLY A 112 10.94 -14.72 4.76
N ARG A 113 12.25 -14.86 4.46
CA ARG A 113 13.28 -13.90 4.91
C ARG A 113 13.11 -12.51 4.31
N ILE A 114 12.73 -12.40 3.03
CA ILE A 114 12.42 -11.12 2.39
C ILE A 114 11.22 -10.46 3.06
N LEU A 115 10.12 -11.20 3.28
CA LEU A 115 8.93 -10.68 3.95
C LEU A 115 9.25 -10.21 5.37
N ARG A 116 10.08 -10.96 6.11
CA ARG A 116 10.56 -10.57 7.45
C ARG A 116 11.33 -9.26 7.40
N ALA A 117 12.33 -9.15 6.51
CA ALA A 117 13.13 -7.94 6.35
C ALA A 117 12.28 -6.73 5.94
N LEU A 118 11.25 -6.92 5.12
CA LEU A 118 10.30 -5.87 4.76
C LEU A 118 9.47 -5.39 5.95
N LEU A 119 8.96 -6.31 6.78
CA LEU A 119 8.18 -5.98 7.96
C LEU A 119 9.01 -5.27 9.02
N ASP A 120 10.30 -5.58 9.15
CA ASP A 120 11.25 -4.86 10.02
C ASP A 120 11.45 -3.39 9.58
N GLN A 121 11.23 -3.09 8.31
CA GLN A 121 11.30 -1.73 7.77
C GLN A 121 9.94 -1.05 7.66
N ALA A 122 8.82 -1.78 7.76
CA ALA A 122 7.49 -1.25 7.53
C ALA A 122 7.12 -0.16 8.56
N ASP A 123 6.59 0.95 8.08
CA ASP A 123 5.92 1.94 8.91
C ASP A 123 4.45 1.57 9.11
N ASP A 124 3.85 0.91 8.13
CA ASP A 124 2.51 0.31 8.20
C ASP A 124 2.32 -0.78 7.15
N VAL A 125 1.24 -1.56 7.34
CA VAL A 125 0.82 -2.60 6.41
C VAL A 125 -0.61 -2.37 5.94
N ILE A 126 -0.81 -2.37 4.63
CA ILE A 126 -2.14 -2.40 4.01
C ILE A 126 -2.51 -3.87 3.75
N VAL A 127 -3.60 -4.33 4.35
CA VAL A 127 -4.08 -5.71 4.22
C VAL A 127 -5.33 -5.73 3.36
N PRO A 128 -5.24 -6.03 2.05
CA PRO A 128 -6.41 -6.16 1.20
C PRO A 128 -7.16 -7.46 1.51
N VAL A 129 -8.49 -7.37 1.61
CA VAL A 129 -9.41 -8.51 1.72
C VAL A 129 -10.49 -8.37 0.66
N ILE A 130 -10.96 -9.47 0.09
CA ILE A 130 -12.15 -9.48 -0.78
C ILE A 130 -13.34 -10.08 -0.02
N THR A 131 -14.55 -9.84 -0.52
CA THR A 131 -15.81 -10.23 0.14
C THR A 131 -16.13 -11.73 0.05
N GLU A 132 -15.14 -12.55 -0.23
CA GLU A 132 -15.25 -14.01 -0.35
C GLU A 132 -14.80 -14.69 0.94
N VAL A 133 -15.61 -15.64 1.44
CA VAL A 133 -15.40 -16.33 2.74
C VAL A 133 -14.03 -17.02 2.83
N ASP A 134 -13.54 -17.57 1.73
CA ASP A 134 -12.23 -18.26 1.68
C ASP A 134 -11.02 -17.28 1.79
N CYS A 135 -11.28 -15.98 1.85
CA CYS A 135 -10.27 -14.96 2.10
C CYS A 135 -10.14 -14.59 3.58
N TYR A 136 -11.12 -14.91 4.42
CA TYR A 136 -11.10 -14.51 5.83
C TYR A 136 -10.01 -15.23 6.62
N GLU A 137 -9.93 -16.56 6.51
CA GLU A 137 -8.92 -17.33 7.21
C GLU A 137 -7.48 -16.93 6.86
N PRO A 138 -7.08 -16.81 5.57
CA PRO A 138 -5.75 -16.31 5.22
C PRO A 138 -5.49 -14.88 5.69
N THR A 139 -6.52 -14.02 5.72
CA THR A 139 -6.38 -12.65 6.22
C THR A 139 -6.19 -12.64 7.74
N TRP A 140 -6.97 -13.45 8.46
CA TRP A 140 -6.82 -13.67 9.90
C TRP A 140 -5.41 -14.16 10.24
N GLN A 141 -4.91 -15.18 9.54
CA GLN A 141 -3.56 -15.71 9.72
C GLN A 141 -2.48 -14.65 9.46
N THR A 142 -2.65 -13.83 8.43
CA THR A 142 -1.74 -12.71 8.15
C THR A 142 -1.66 -11.76 9.34
N ILE A 143 -2.80 -11.44 9.94
CA ILE A 143 -2.88 -10.47 11.02
C ILE A 143 -2.44 -11.09 12.35
N GLU A 144 -3.03 -12.23 12.75
CA GLU A 144 -2.81 -12.83 14.06
C GLU A 144 -1.45 -13.50 14.20
N TRP A 145 -0.98 -14.16 13.13
CA TRP A 145 0.26 -14.90 13.19
C TRP A 145 1.50 -14.08 12.82
N VAL A 146 1.30 -12.99 12.06
CA VAL A 146 2.43 -12.20 11.55
C VAL A 146 2.41 -10.77 12.09
N LEU A 147 1.37 -9.99 11.78
CA LEU A 147 1.41 -8.54 12.03
C LEU A 147 1.31 -8.18 13.52
N LYS A 148 0.36 -8.79 14.25
CA LYS A 148 0.17 -8.53 15.68
C LYS A 148 1.38 -8.94 16.53
N PRO A 149 1.99 -10.15 16.35
CA PRO A 149 3.19 -10.53 17.09
C PRO A 149 4.38 -9.61 16.85
N LEU A 150 4.50 -9.04 15.65
CA LEU A 150 5.55 -8.09 15.32
C LEU A 150 5.24 -6.64 15.76
N GLY A 151 4.00 -6.37 16.18
CA GLY A 151 3.56 -5.04 16.56
C GLY A 151 3.55 -4.03 15.40
N VAL A 152 3.47 -4.50 14.16
CA VAL A 152 3.46 -3.63 12.98
C VAL A 152 2.06 -3.03 12.82
N PRO A 153 1.91 -1.69 12.71
CA PRO A 153 0.64 -1.06 12.42
C PRO A 153 0.05 -1.55 11.10
N PHE A 154 -1.26 -1.79 11.06
CA PHE A 154 -1.91 -2.23 9.82
C PHE A 154 -3.30 -1.63 9.66
N GLN A 155 -3.80 -1.61 8.42
CA GLN A 155 -5.18 -1.29 8.08
C GLN A 155 -5.71 -2.27 7.06
N VAL A 156 -6.89 -2.83 7.32
CA VAL A 156 -7.60 -3.69 6.36
C VAL A 156 -8.35 -2.83 5.36
N VAL A 157 -8.33 -3.19 4.08
CA VAL A 157 -9.14 -2.56 3.04
C VAL A 157 -9.93 -3.61 2.25
N ILE A 158 -11.25 -3.41 2.17
CA ILE A 158 -12.11 -4.25 1.33
C ILE A 158 -11.84 -3.86 -0.12
N ASN A 159 -11.35 -4.82 -0.90
CA ASN A 159 -10.92 -4.62 -2.27
C ASN A 159 -11.72 -5.51 -3.25
N ASN A 160 -11.72 -5.10 -4.52
CA ASN A 160 -12.26 -5.90 -5.62
C ASN A 160 -13.74 -6.28 -5.46
N TRP A 161 -14.53 -5.48 -4.74
CA TRP A 161 -15.96 -5.70 -4.55
C TRP A 161 -16.75 -5.31 -5.81
N PRO A 162 -17.54 -6.24 -6.41
CA PRO A 162 -18.43 -5.92 -7.52
C PRO A 162 -19.71 -5.28 -6.98
N PRO A 163 -20.05 -4.03 -7.35
CA PRO A 163 -21.26 -3.38 -6.83
C PRO A 163 -22.58 -4.11 -7.13
N ALA A 164 -22.60 -4.96 -8.16
CA ALA A 164 -23.74 -5.76 -8.54
C ALA A 164 -24.09 -6.86 -7.52
N GLU A 165 -23.15 -7.26 -6.67
CA GLU A 165 -23.37 -8.29 -5.63
C GLU A 165 -24.10 -7.74 -4.40
N GLY A 166 -24.26 -6.42 -4.29
CA GLY A 166 -24.96 -5.77 -3.19
C GLY A 166 -24.05 -5.45 -2.00
N ILE A 167 -24.47 -4.47 -1.21
CA ILE A 167 -23.69 -3.92 -0.08
C ILE A 167 -23.57 -4.91 1.09
N ALA A 168 -24.49 -5.85 1.24
CA ALA A 168 -24.51 -6.80 2.35
C ALA A 168 -23.21 -7.61 2.48
N TYR A 169 -22.53 -7.91 1.37
CA TYR A 169 -21.23 -8.58 1.41
C TYR A 169 -20.12 -7.70 1.98
N VAL A 170 -20.17 -6.40 1.68
CA VAL A 170 -19.24 -5.41 2.27
C VAL A 170 -19.51 -5.30 3.77
N ASP A 171 -20.78 -5.16 4.16
CA ASP A 171 -21.19 -5.04 5.55
C ASP A 171 -20.81 -6.29 6.36
N GLY A 172 -20.99 -7.48 5.77
CA GLY A 172 -20.54 -8.74 6.39
C GLY A 172 -19.01 -8.82 6.57
N THR A 173 -18.24 -8.42 5.56
CA THR A 173 -16.76 -8.39 5.66
C THR A 173 -16.29 -7.35 6.67
N ARG A 174 -16.95 -6.19 6.71
CA ARG A 174 -16.66 -5.13 7.69
C ARG A 174 -16.96 -5.60 9.11
N GLY A 175 -18.15 -6.18 9.34
CA GLY A 175 -18.54 -6.75 10.63
C GLY A 175 -17.54 -7.81 11.10
N TRP A 176 -17.11 -8.70 10.20
CA TRP A 176 -16.06 -9.68 10.52
C TRP A 176 -14.75 -9.00 10.97
N CYS A 177 -14.31 -7.95 10.31
CA CYS A 177 -13.13 -7.19 10.74
C CYS A 177 -13.34 -6.55 12.12
N GLU A 178 -14.50 -5.93 12.34
CA GLU A 178 -14.84 -5.24 13.59
C GLU A 178 -14.94 -6.22 14.76
N ASP A 179 -15.53 -7.39 14.58
CA ASP A 179 -15.61 -8.47 15.56
C ASP A 179 -14.24 -8.98 16.03
N HIS A 180 -13.23 -8.89 15.14
CA HIS A 180 -11.84 -9.24 15.47
C HIS A 180 -11.00 -8.05 15.96
N GLY A 181 -11.59 -6.86 16.04
CA GLY A 181 -10.89 -5.63 16.41
C GLY A 181 -9.87 -5.15 15.38
N TYR A 182 -10.07 -5.46 14.11
CA TYR A 182 -9.17 -5.01 13.04
C TYR A 182 -9.55 -3.61 12.56
N PRO A 183 -8.59 -2.70 12.41
CA PRO A 183 -8.84 -1.39 11.81
C PRO A 183 -9.16 -1.56 10.32
N VAL A 184 -10.43 -1.43 9.96
CA VAL A 184 -10.92 -1.56 8.59
C VAL A 184 -11.24 -0.18 8.01
N ALA A 185 -10.80 0.05 6.76
CA ALA A 185 -11.07 1.28 6.03
C ALA A 185 -12.58 1.44 5.75
N GLN A 186 -13.09 2.67 5.85
CA GLN A 186 -14.46 2.98 5.44
C GLN A 186 -14.60 2.90 3.91
N THR A 187 -13.55 3.27 3.21
CA THR A 187 -13.47 3.16 1.76
C THR A 187 -13.43 1.70 1.32
N VAL A 188 -14.18 1.40 0.27
CA VAL A 188 -14.18 0.10 -0.42
C VAL A 188 -13.67 0.32 -1.84
N ILE A 189 -12.68 -0.46 -2.25
CA ILE A 189 -12.17 -0.41 -3.62
C ILE A 189 -13.03 -1.35 -4.48
N ARG A 190 -13.82 -0.74 -5.37
CA ARG A 190 -14.75 -1.46 -6.21
C ARG A 190 -14.05 -2.19 -7.36
N ARG A 191 -14.65 -3.32 -7.76
CA ARG A 191 -14.19 -4.07 -8.93
C ARG A 191 -14.66 -3.38 -10.21
N TYR A 192 -13.74 -2.80 -10.95
CA TYR A 192 -14.01 -2.26 -12.27
C TYR A 192 -13.10 -2.91 -13.33
N ARG A 193 -13.68 -3.18 -14.50
CA ARG A 193 -12.92 -3.75 -15.62
C ARG A 193 -11.73 -2.88 -16.04
N VAL A 194 -11.80 -1.58 -15.82
CA VAL A 194 -10.70 -0.66 -16.11
C VAL A 194 -9.42 -1.00 -15.34
N HIS A 195 -9.51 -1.59 -14.15
CA HIS A 195 -8.35 -2.05 -13.38
C HIS A 195 -7.59 -3.20 -14.01
N THR A 196 -8.20 -3.93 -14.96
CA THR A 196 -7.51 -4.98 -15.73
C THR A 196 -6.66 -4.41 -16.87
N ASN A 197 -6.83 -3.12 -17.21
CA ASN A 197 -6.01 -2.44 -18.18
C ASN A 197 -4.64 -2.11 -17.57
N ALA A 198 -3.58 -2.75 -18.08
CA ALA A 198 -2.23 -2.60 -17.55
C ALA A 198 -1.49 -1.34 -18.08
N THR A 199 -2.13 -0.51 -18.92
CA THR A 199 -1.47 0.64 -19.56
C THR A 199 -1.67 1.96 -18.82
N ARG A 200 -2.48 1.98 -17.76
CA ARG A 200 -2.81 3.18 -16.98
C ARG A 200 -2.98 2.86 -15.50
N VAL A 201 -2.66 3.82 -14.65
CA VAL A 201 -3.00 3.85 -13.22
C VAL A 201 -4.17 4.79 -12.97
N VAL A 202 -4.77 4.71 -11.77
CA VAL A 202 -6.03 5.42 -11.45
C VAL A 202 -5.93 6.95 -11.61
N THR A 203 -4.78 7.56 -11.43
CA THR A 203 -4.57 9.00 -11.62
C THR A 203 -4.76 9.44 -13.08
N GLN A 204 -4.67 8.49 -14.01
CA GLN A 204 -4.84 8.71 -15.46
C GLN A 204 -6.27 8.36 -15.94
N TYR A 205 -7.17 7.99 -15.01
CA TYR A 205 -8.56 7.66 -15.34
C TYR A 205 -9.41 8.92 -15.39
N ASN A 206 -9.89 9.29 -16.57
CA ASN A 206 -10.63 10.54 -16.79
C ASN A 206 -11.67 10.49 -17.92
N ASN A 207 -11.87 9.33 -18.58
CA ASN A 207 -12.65 9.27 -19.81
C ASN A 207 -14.17 9.11 -19.59
N ASN A 208 -14.58 8.48 -18.48
CA ASN A 208 -15.99 8.17 -18.24
C ASN A 208 -16.26 8.03 -16.72
N ARG A 209 -17.56 7.91 -16.40
CA ARG A 209 -18.03 7.82 -15.01
C ARG A 209 -17.38 6.65 -14.23
N VAL A 210 -17.19 5.51 -14.87
CA VAL A 210 -16.58 4.32 -14.21
C VAL A 210 -15.13 4.57 -13.86
N GLU A 211 -14.37 5.20 -14.77
CA GLU A 211 -12.99 5.59 -14.51
C GLU A 211 -12.89 6.60 -13.37
N LEU A 212 -13.76 7.61 -13.36
CA LEU A 212 -13.80 8.59 -12.27
C LEU A 212 -14.13 7.96 -10.92
N GLN A 213 -15.08 7.03 -10.87
CA GLN A 213 -15.42 6.30 -9.66
C GLN A 213 -14.28 5.40 -9.19
N ALA A 214 -13.60 4.72 -10.11
CA ALA A 214 -12.43 3.90 -9.78
C ALA A 214 -11.26 4.75 -9.24
N ARG A 215 -11.06 5.93 -9.80
CA ARG A 215 -10.10 6.94 -9.30
C ARG A 215 -10.49 7.42 -7.90
N GLU A 216 -11.74 7.78 -7.70
CA GLU A 216 -12.27 8.28 -6.43
C GLU A 216 -12.04 7.29 -5.28
N ASP A 217 -12.24 5.98 -5.49
CA ASP A 217 -12.02 4.96 -4.47
C ASP A 217 -10.58 5.01 -3.93
N PHE A 218 -9.58 5.09 -4.81
CA PHE A 218 -8.19 5.15 -4.39
C PHE A 218 -7.79 6.48 -3.73
N TYR A 219 -8.32 7.62 -4.19
CA TYR A 219 -8.07 8.90 -3.52
C TYR A 219 -8.69 8.95 -2.13
N ARG A 220 -9.91 8.43 -1.97
CA ARG A 220 -10.56 8.33 -0.66
C ARG A 220 -9.77 7.43 0.27
N PHE A 221 -9.35 6.26 -0.20
CA PHE A 221 -8.54 5.34 0.58
C PHE A 221 -7.19 5.96 0.97
N ALA A 222 -6.53 6.65 0.05
CA ALA A 222 -5.27 7.34 0.33
C ALA A 222 -5.41 8.42 1.42
N LEU A 223 -6.50 9.20 1.39
CA LEU A 223 -6.79 10.19 2.43
C LEU A 223 -7.06 9.52 3.78
N GLU A 224 -7.83 8.45 3.80
CA GLU A 224 -8.17 7.68 4.99
C GLU A 224 -6.93 6.99 5.59
N HIS A 225 -6.04 6.46 4.75
CA HIS A 225 -4.77 5.86 5.14
C HIS A 225 -3.73 6.91 5.63
N GLY A 226 -4.06 8.19 5.56
CA GLY A 226 -3.22 9.27 6.05
C GLY A 226 -2.14 9.75 5.08
N LEU A 227 -2.25 9.41 3.80
CA LEU A 227 -1.38 9.96 2.74
C LEU A 227 -1.79 11.40 2.44
N ARG A 228 -1.31 12.32 3.27
CA ARG A 228 -1.53 13.76 3.07
C ARG A 228 -0.44 14.33 2.16
N GLY A 229 -0.79 15.38 1.40
CA GLY A 229 0.17 16.18 0.64
C GLY A 229 1.31 16.69 1.53
N ALA A 230 2.38 17.17 0.91
CA ALA A 230 3.45 17.83 1.65
C ALA A 230 2.81 18.94 2.53
N GLU A 231 3.03 18.87 3.84
CA GLU A 231 2.75 20.02 4.70
C GLU A 231 3.59 21.17 4.13
N THR A 232 2.91 22.16 3.56
CA THR A 232 3.56 23.42 3.23
C THR A 232 3.94 24.03 4.58
N ARG A 233 5.20 23.84 5.00
CA ARG A 233 5.74 24.61 6.11
C ARG A 233 5.68 26.06 5.64
N LEU A 234 4.70 26.80 6.13
CA LEU A 234 4.71 28.25 6.00
C LEU A 234 6.08 28.70 6.56
N PRO A 235 6.83 29.52 5.83
CA PRO A 235 8.07 30.04 6.36
C PRO A 235 7.74 30.70 7.68
N VAL A 236 8.40 30.27 8.76
CA VAL A 236 8.37 30.95 10.04
C VAL A 236 8.90 32.35 9.73
N GLN A 237 8.04 33.36 9.83
CA GLN A 237 8.46 34.76 9.74
C GLN A 237 9.51 34.94 10.84
N ALA A 238 10.75 35.15 10.44
CA ALA A 238 11.80 35.61 11.34
C ALA A 238 11.30 36.89 12.00
N GLY A 239 11.08 36.81 13.31
CA GLY A 239 10.69 37.99 14.09
C GLY A 239 11.69 39.11 13.83
N THR A 240 11.23 40.22 13.34
CA THR A 240 11.97 41.48 13.33
C THR A 240 12.11 41.93 14.78
N ASP A 241 13.27 41.60 15.37
CA ASP A 241 13.68 42.26 16.59
C ASP A 241 13.86 43.72 16.27
N THR A 242 12.87 44.51 16.69
CA THR A 242 12.98 45.97 16.72
C THR A 242 13.79 46.33 17.97
N GLU A 243 15.08 46.51 17.79
CA GLU A 243 15.88 47.18 18.80
C GLU A 243 15.31 48.57 19.04
N ALA A 244 14.80 48.77 20.23
CA ALA A 244 14.50 50.10 20.73
C ALA A 244 15.86 50.79 21.07
N VAL A 245 16.19 51.77 20.24
CA VAL A 245 17.28 52.74 20.60
C VAL A 245 16.63 53.77 21.49
N GLU A 246 17.01 53.78 22.77
CA GLU A 246 16.85 54.91 23.67
C GLU A 246 17.82 56.03 23.28
N ALA A 247 17.31 57.20 23.14
CA ALA A 247 18.03 58.46 23.31
C ALA A 247 17.10 59.53 23.84
#